data_b97fe2d8d9e71ef9656e91e5394f423f
#
_entry.id   b97fe2d8d9e71ef9656e91e5394f423f
#
_cell.length_a   1.000
_cell.length_b   1.000
_cell.length_c   1.000
_cell.angle_alpha   90.00
_cell.angle_beta   90.00
_cell.angle_gamma   90.00
#
_symmetry.space_group_name_H-M   'P 1'
#
loop_
_entity.id
_entity.type
_entity.pdbx_description
1 polymer ?
#
loop_
_entity_poly.entity_id
_entity_poly.type
_entity_poly.pdbx_seq_one_letter_code
_entity_poly.pdbx_strand_id
1 'polypeptide(L)'
;MIKTKKELDFYLKTDLMMNRGAFKKSLKVRLKDIIVPDYIMEYLKCLRKAEYYKNCRGGALKYFYEYKLSKLEIKLGFSIAKNVFGYGLVIPHFGTIVVGSGNQIGNYAVLHTCICITAGNKQIGNGLYCSTGARILGDVSVGDSVTVGANAVLNHSVGSNSLVVGIPALKKRDEEAWYKGEYLRRVEECEKLRLSYE
;
A
#
# COMPACT_ATOMS: atom_id res chain seq x y z
N MET A 1 4.94 -2.62 11.68
CA MET A 1 6.21 -3.19 11.09
C MET A 1 6.19 -4.70 11.26
N ILE A 2 6.50 -5.45 10.22
CA ILE A 2 6.50 -6.93 10.22
C ILE A 2 7.72 -7.45 10.99
N LYS A 3 7.51 -8.17 12.09
CA LYS A 3 8.58 -8.71 12.97
C LYS A 3 8.51 -10.23 13.15
N THR A 4 7.40 -10.87 12.81
CA THR A 4 7.20 -12.31 12.96
C THR A 4 6.80 -12.96 11.64
N LYS A 5 7.00 -14.28 11.50
CA LYS A 5 6.50 -15.05 10.35
C LYS A 5 4.97 -15.03 10.27
N LYS A 6 4.29 -14.99 11.43
CA LYS A 6 2.83 -14.90 11.53
C LYS A 6 2.33 -13.58 10.93
N GLU A 7 2.94 -12.45 11.30
CA GLU A 7 2.63 -11.14 10.71
C GLU A 7 2.95 -11.11 9.21
N LEU A 8 4.09 -11.65 8.79
CA LEU A 8 4.42 -11.71 7.35
C LEU A 8 3.35 -12.47 6.56
N ASP A 9 2.93 -13.63 7.03
CA ASP A 9 1.88 -14.43 6.37
C ASP A 9 0.55 -13.67 6.29
N PHE A 10 0.19 -12.97 7.37
CA PHE A 10 -0.99 -12.11 7.42
C PHE A 10 -0.94 -10.98 6.38
N TYR A 11 0.16 -10.21 6.34
CA TYR A 11 0.32 -9.12 5.36
C TYR A 11 0.27 -9.64 3.92
N LEU A 12 0.93 -10.77 3.63
CA LEU A 12 0.90 -11.38 2.30
C LEU A 12 -0.50 -11.80 1.87
N LYS A 13 -1.29 -12.36 2.79
CA LYS A 13 -2.67 -12.78 2.52
C LYS A 13 -3.60 -11.58 2.32
N THR A 14 -3.50 -10.56 3.17
CA THR A 14 -4.34 -9.37 3.07
C THR A 14 -4.04 -8.55 1.82
N ASP A 15 -2.76 -8.34 1.47
CA ASP A 15 -2.39 -7.68 0.23
C ASP A 15 -2.92 -8.47 -1.00
N LEU A 16 -2.85 -9.81 -0.98
CA LEU A 16 -3.40 -10.64 -2.05
C LEU A 16 -4.93 -10.57 -2.12
N MET A 17 -5.63 -10.63 -0.98
CA MET A 17 -7.08 -10.50 -0.91
C MET A 17 -7.53 -9.16 -1.48
N MET A 18 -6.94 -8.06 -1.06
CA MET A 18 -7.32 -6.73 -1.51
C MET A 18 -7.09 -6.53 -3.01
N ASN A 19 -5.99 -7.06 -3.56
CA ASN A 19 -5.65 -6.89 -4.99
C ASN A 19 -6.31 -7.93 -5.91
N ARG A 20 -6.62 -9.16 -5.45
CA ARG A 20 -7.06 -10.28 -6.30
C ARG A 20 -8.29 -11.03 -5.79
N GLY A 21 -8.86 -10.63 -4.64
CA GLY A 21 -10.08 -11.21 -4.08
C GLY A 21 -9.92 -12.63 -3.51
N ALA A 22 -8.69 -13.05 -3.17
CA ALA A 22 -8.44 -14.37 -2.61
C ALA A 22 -7.23 -14.38 -1.68
N PHE A 23 -7.25 -15.19 -0.62
CA PHE A 23 -6.10 -15.38 0.28
C PHE A 23 -5.00 -16.29 -0.29
N LYS A 24 -5.30 -17.04 -1.33
CA LYS A 24 -4.34 -17.93 -2.03
C LYS A 24 -4.61 -17.92 -3.53
N LYS A 25 -3.55 -17.91 -4.33
CA LYS A 25 -3.66 -18.13 -5.77
C LYS A 25 -3.99 -19.60 -6.04
N SER A 26 -5.01 -19.86 -6.86
CA SER A 26 -5.33 -21.21 -7.35
C SER A 26 -4.20 -21.76 -8.21
N LEU A 27 -4.17 -23.09 -8.42
CA LEU A 27 -3.16 -23.73 -9.28
C LEU A 27 -3.20 -23.15 -10.71
N LYS A 28 -4.41 -22.93 -11.25
CA LYS A 28 -4.62 -22.33 -12.58
C LYS A 28 -4.00 -20.94 -12.69
N VAL A 29 -4.18 -20.09 -11.67
CA VAL A 29 -3.58 -18.75 -11.62
C VAL A 29 -2.06 -18.83 -11.53
N ARG A 30 -1.51 -19.76 -10.74
CA ARG A 30 -0.05 -19.95 -10.62
C ARG A 30 0.57 -20.37 -11.95
N LEU A 31 -0.07 -21.26 -12.70
CA LEU A 31 0.38 -21.68 -14.04
C LEU A 31 0.31 -20.51 -15.02
N LYS A 32 -0.76 -19.72 -14.99
CA LYS A 32 -0.88 -18.50 -15.80
C LYS A 32 0.24 -17.50 -15.49
N ASP A 33 0.59 -17.31 -14.22
CA ASP A 33 1.64 -16.37 -13.79
C ASP A 33 3.04 -16.76 -14.32
N ILE A 34 3.25 -18.00 -14.74
CA ILE A 34 4.51 -18.42 -15.40
C ILE A 34 4.61 -17.82 -16.80
N ILE A 35 3.50 -17.73 -17.51
CA ILE A 35 3.44 -17.22 -18.89
C ILE A 35 3.26 -15.68 -18.89
N VAL A 36 2.34 -15.19 -18.05
CA VAL A 36 2.03 -13.76 -17.89
C VAL A 36 2.19 -13.40 -16.42
N PRO A 37 3.39 -12.99 -15.99
CA PRO A 37 3.68 -12.70 -14.59
C PRO A 37 2.87 -11.52 -14.06
N ASP A 38 2.29 -11.69 -12.87
CA ASP A 38 1.66 -10.62 -12.09
C ASP A 38 2.73 -9.85 -11.31
N TYR A 39 3.44 -8.94 -11.99
CA TYR A 39 4.57 -8.22 -11.41
C TYR A 39 4.18 -7.33 -10.22
N ILE A 40 2.95 -6.81 -10.17
CA ILE A 40 2.49 -6.01 -9.01
C ILE A 40 2.41 -6.89 -7.77
N MET A 41 1.80 -8.08 -7.88
CA MET A 41 1.73 -9.02 -6.75
C MET A 41 3.10 -9.60 -6.39
N GLU A 42 3.98 -9.78 -7.37
CA GLU A 42 5.37 -10.18 -7.09
C GLU A 42 6.12 -9.09 -6.33
N TYR A 43 5.92 -7.81 -6.70
CA TYR A 43 6.45 -6.66 -6.01
C TYR A 43 5.96 -6.57 -4.56
N LEU A 44 4.64 -6.58 -4.33
CA LEU A 44 4.07 -6.52 -2.98
C LEU A 44 4.59 -7.65 -2.10
N LYS A 45 4.62 -8.88 -2.62
CA LYS A 45 5.21 -10.02 -1.91
C LYS A 45 6.71 -9.81 -1.59
N CYS A 46 7.46 -9.23 -2.52
CA CYS A 46 8.88 -8.94 -2.33
C CYS A 46 9.09 -7.83 -1.30
N LEU A 47 8.29 -6.75 -1.36
CA LEU A 47 8.30 -5.65 -0.40
C LEU A 47 8.10 -6.18 1.03
N ARG A 48 7.03 -6.96 1.28
CA ARG A 48 6.74 -7.50 2.62
C ARG A 48 7.84 -8.42 3.14
N LYS A 49 8.46 -9.21 2.28
CA LYS A 49 9.61 -10.04 2.65
C LYS A 49 10.86 -9.20 2.93
N ALA A 50 11.13 -8.17 2.12
CA ALA A 50 12.24 -7.25 2.37
C ALA A 50 12.07 -6.51 3.70
N GLU A 51 10.85 -6.06 4.03
CA GLU A 51 10.50 -5.49 5.34
C GLU A 51 10.77 -6.47 6.49
N TYR A 52 10.26 -7.70 6.38
CA TYR A 52 10.46 -8.73 7.40
C TYR A 52 11.95 -9.04 7.64
N TYR A 53 12.72 -9.33 6.59
CA TYR A 53 14.14 -9.67 6.75
C TYR A 53 14.99 -8.47 7.18
N LYS A 54 14.62 -7.24 6.82
CA LYS A 54 15.23 -6.02 7.34
C LYS A 54 15.00 -5.91 8.86
N ASN A 55 13.76 -6.16 9.33
CA ASN A 55 13.38 -6.00 10.72
C ASN A 55 13.88 -7.12 11.64
N CYS A 56 14.08 -8.33 11.09
CA CYS A 56 14.45 -9.55 11.84
C CYS A 56 15.92 -9.95 11.68
N ARG A 57 16.82 -9.05 11.23
CA ARG A 57 18.26 -9.34 11.02
C ARG A 57 18.48 -10.57 10.12
N GLY A 58 17.77 -10.67 9.02
CA GLY A 58 17.64 -11.85 8.16
C GLY A 58 18.90 -12.28 7.35
N GLY A 59 20.11 -11.85 7.71
CA GLY A 59 21.36 -12.30 7.07
C GLY A 59 21.35 -12.13 5.54
N ALA A 60 21.81 -13.15 4.80
CA ALA A 60 21.86 -13.14 3.33
C ALA A 60 20.51 -12.94 2.65
N LEU A 61 19.39 -13.42 3.26
CA LEU A 61 18.05 -13.24 2.72
C LEU A 61 17.60 -11.79 2.68
N LYS A 62 18.10 -10.94 3.58
CA LYS A 62 17.86 -9.49 3.54
C LYS A 62 18.38 -8.92 2.21
N TYR A 63 19.63 -9.18 1.87
CA TYR A 63 20.25 -8.66 0.64
C TYR A 63 19.61 -9.26 -0.61
N PHE A 64 19.23 -10.53 -0.59
CA PHE A 64 18.53 -11.18 -1.68
C PHE A 64 17.19 -10.50 -1.99
N TYR A 65 16.36 -10.24 -0.94
CA TYR A 65 15.07 -9.59 -1.15
C TYR A 65 15.21 -8.10 -1.45
N GLU A 66 16.21 -7.41 -0.95
CA GLU A 66 16.52 -6.03 -1.33
C GLU A 66 16.92 -5.92 -2.81
N TYR A 67 17.78 -6.81 -3.29
CA TYR A 67 18.15 -6.88 -4.71
C TYR A 67 16.92 -7.17 -5.59
N LYS A 68 16.13 -8.18 -5.24
CA LYS A 68 14.93 -8.55 -6.00
C LYS A 68 13.92 -7.40 -6.02
N LEU A 69 13.71 -6.72 -4.90
CA LEU A 69 12.83 -5.57 -4.78
C LEU A 69 13.29 -4.44 -5.71
N SER A 70 14.57 -4.07 -5.66
CA SER A 70 15.13 -3.03 -6.52
C SER A 70 14.93 -3.32 -8.03
N LYS A 71 15.08 -4.58 -8.47
CA LYS A 71 14.81 -4.97 -9.87
C LYS A 71 13.33 -4.77 -10.24
N LEU A 72 12.41 -5.09 -9.33
CA LEU A 72 10.98 -4.91 -9.55
C LEU A 72 10.58 -3.43 -9.49
N GLU A 73 11.22 -2.63 -8.63
CA GLU A 73 11.03 -1.18 -8.55
C GLU A 73 11.38 -0.51 -9.87
N ILE A 74 12.55 -0.80 -10.41
CA ILE A 74 12.98 -0.27 -11.73
C ILE A 74 12.01 -0.70 -12.83
N LYS A 75 11.59 -1.97 -12.83
CA LYS A 75 10.69 -2.52 -13.85
C LYS A 75 9.30 -1.89 -13.83
N LEU A 76 8.78 -1.58 -12.65
CA LEU A 76 7.41 -1.08 -12.46
C LEU A 76 7.33 0.45 -12.37
N GLY A 77 8.47 1.14 -12.22
CA GLY A 77 8.53 2.57 -11.98
C GLY A 77 8.19 2.94 -10.53
N PHE A 78 8.44 2.04 -9.57
CA PHE A 78 8.17 2.27 -8.16
C PHE A 78 9.43 2.68 -7.40
N SER A 79 9.26 3.51 -6.38
CA SER A 79 10.25 3.83 -5.37
C SER A 79 9.52 3.98 -4.03
N ILE A 80 9.24 2.86 -3.37
CA ILE A 80 8.44 2.82 -2.15
C ILE A 80 9.31 2.39 -0.97
N ALA A 81 9.46 3.28 0.01
CA ALA A 81 10.23 2.98 1.21
C ALA A 81 9.58 1.85 2.03
N LYS A 82 10.44 1.01 2.61
CA LYS A 82 10.04 -0.11 3.47
C LYS A 82 9.45 0.38 4.80
N ASN A 83 8.51 -0.39 5.37
CA ASN A 83 7.87 -0.13 6.68
C ASN A 83 7.02 1.14 6.73
N VAL A 84 6.50 1.58 5.60
CA VAL A 84 5.63 2.76 5.50
C VAL A 84 4.16 2.38 5.60
N PHE A 85 3.75 1.29 4.95
CA PHE A 85 2.34 0.90 4.83
C PHE A 85 1.92 -0.21 5.78
N GLY A 86 0.71 -0.08 6.31
CA GLY A 86 -0.04 -1.17 6.93
C GLY A 86 -0.38 -2.29 5.94
N TYR A 87 -1.22 -3.23 6.34
CA TYR A 87 -1.64 -4.35 5.49
C TYR A 87 -2.75 -3.95 4.51
N GLY A 88 -2.97 -4.78 3.49
CA GLY A 88 -4.01 -4.55 2.49
C GLY A 88 -3.68 -3.42 1.51
N LEU A 89 -2.39 -3.16 1.25
CA LEU A 89 -1.96 -2.18 0.25
C LEU A 89 -2.42 -2.58 -1.16
N VAL A 90 -3.10 -1.66 -1.84
CA VAL A 90 -3.62 -1.83 -3.20
C VAL A 90 -2.85 -0.96 -4.19
N ILE A 91 -2.30 -1.58 -5.22
CA ILE A 91 -1.67 -0.91 -6.35
C ILE A 91 -2.32 -1.43 -7.63
N PRO A 92 -3.26 -0.67 -8.23
CA PRO A 92 -4.02 -1.14 -9.40
C PRO A 92 -3.18 -1.25 -10.68
N HIS A 93 -2.22 -0.34 -10.85
CA HIS A 93 -1.46 -0.17 -12.09
C HIS A 93 0.03 0.03 -11.81
N PHE A 94 0.88 -0.34 -12.76
CA PHE A 94 2.28 0.04 -12.78
C PHE A 94 2.46 1.46 -13.33
N GLY A 95 3.59 2.10 -13.02
CA GLY A 95 3.89 3.48 -13.39
C GLY A 95 4.61 4.19 -12.25
N THR A 96 4.87 5.48 -12.37
CA THR A 96 5.62 6.21 -11.35
C THR A 96 4.86 6.29 -10.03
N ILE A 97 5.38 5.63 -8.98
CA ILE A 97 4.89 5.73 -7.61
C ILE A 97 6.11 5.96 -6.70
N VAL A 98 6.16 7.12 -6.06
CA VAL A 98 7.25 7.49 -5.16
C VAL A 98 6.70 7.69 -3.76
N VAL A 99 7.20 6.94 -2.77
CA VAL A 99 6.83 7.08 -1.36
C VAL A 99 8.09 7.08 -0.51
N GLY A 100 8.38 8.22 0.07
CA GLY A 100 9.57 8.44 0.89
C GLY A 100 9.50 7.76 2.26
N SER A 101 10.67 7.61 2.89
CA SER A 101 10.82 7.02 4.22
C SER A 101 10.33 7.94 5.34
N GLY A 102 10.15 7.37 6.54
CA GLY A 102 9.74 8.08 7.75
C GLY A 102 8.22 8.23 7.91
N ASN A 103 7.45 8.04 6.84
CA ASN A 103 6.00 8.11 6.88
C ASN A 103 5.39 6.87 7.54
N GLN A 104 4.23 7.04 8.18
CA GLN A 104 3.38 5.98 8.69
C GLN A 104 2.01 6.09 8.02
N ILE A 105 1.66 5.11 7.22
CA ILE A 105 0.40 5.05 6.48
C ILE A 105 -0.33 3.79 6.92
N GLY A 106 -1.58 3.94 7.33
CA GLY A 106 -2.41 2.87 7.87
C GLY A 106 -2.73 1.77 6.85
N ASN A 107 -3.72 0.97 7.18
CA ASN A 107 -4.16 -0.18 6.40
C ASN A 107 -5.02 0.24 5.20
N TYR A 108 -5.12 -0.63 4.21
CA TYR A 108 -6.02 -0.46 3.05
C TYR A 108 -5.76 0.81 2.23
N ALA A 109 -4.50 1.24 2.14
CA ALA A 109 -4.15 2.35 1.26
C ALA A 109 -4.22 1.93 -0.23
N VAL A 110 -4.67 2.86 -1.09
CA VAL A 110 -4.67 2.70 -2.55
C VAL A 110 -3.76 3.73 -3.19
N LEU A 111 -2.86 3.27 -4.05
CA LEU A 111 -1.95 4.12 -4.80
C LEU A 111 -2.19 3.94 -6.31
N HIS A 112 -2.75 4.95 -6.96
CA HIS A 112 -2.79 5.00 -8.40
C HIS A 112 -1.44 5.43 -8.99
N THR A 113 -1.38 5.71 -10.28
CA THR A 113 -0.14 6.11 -10.97
C THR A 113 0.25 7.56 -10.70
N CYS A 114 1.53 7.90 -10.91
CA CYS A 114 2.09 9.25 -10.78
C CYS A 114 1.97 9.83 -9.35
N ILE A 115 1.98 8.98 -8.33
CA ILE A 115 1.89 9.37 -6.92
C ILE A 115 3.26 9.84 -6.42
N CYS A 116 3.24 10.91 -5.60
CA CYS A 116 4.41 11.32 -4.83
C CYS A 116 4.03 11.64 -3.38
N ILE A 117 4.49 10.81 -2.44
CA ILE A 117 4.44 11.09 -1.00
C ILE A 117 5.89 11.33 -0.56
N THR A 118 6.24 12.57 -0.25
CA THR A 118 7.63 12.92 0.12
C THR A 118 8.06 12.24 1.42
N ALA A 119 9.37 12.06 1.60
CA ALA A 119 9.91 11.63 2.90
C ALA A 119 9.55 12.62 4.01
N GLY A 120 9.46 12.16 5.26
CA GLY A 120 9.12 12.97 6.43
C GLY A 120 8.42 12.15 7.51
N ASN A 121 7.70 12.84 8.41
CA ASN A 121 6.98 12.24 9.54
C ASN A 121 5.46 12.29 9.36
N LYS A 122 4.97 11.99 8.17
CA LYS A 122 3.53 11.97 7.94
C LYS A 122 2.85 10.86 8.73
N GLN A 123 1.76 11.20 9.39
CA GLN A 123 0.88 10.26 10.08
C GLN A 123 -0.42 10.20 9.28
N ILE A 124 -0.64 9.11 8.59
CA ILE A 124 -1.80 8.92 7.70
C ILE A 124 -2.58 7.70 8.18
N GLY A 125 -3.87 7.88 8.39
CA GLY A 125 -4.78 6.85 8.89
C GLY A 125 -5.08 5.74 7.88
N ASN A 126 -6.08 4.92 8.20
CA ASN A 126 -6.51 3.80 7.35
C ASN A 126 -7.33 4.29 6.15
N GLY A 127 -7.34 3.51 5.07
CA GLY A 127 -8.19 3.79 3.92
C GLY A 127 -7.78 5.03 3.12
N LEU A 128 -6.50 5.40 3.12
CA LEU A 128 -6.00 6.44 2.22
C LEU A 128 -6.25 6.04 0.76
N TYR A 129 -6.83 6.95 -0.01
CA TYR A 129 -6.98 6.77 -1.47
C TYR A 129 -6.26 7.89 -2.21
N CYS A 130 -5.14 7.56 -2.85
CA CYS A 130 -4.41 8.49 -3.72
C CYS A 130 -4.81 8.29 -5.17
N SER A 131 -5.59 9.21 -5.73
CA SER A 131 -5.92 9.23 -7.15
C SER A 131 -4.69 9.54 -8.00
N THR A 132 -4.75 9.27 -9.31
CA THR A 132 -3.65 9.52 -10.25
C THR A 132 -3.10 10.94 -10.12
N GLY A 133 -1.77 11.05 -9.99
CA GLY A 133 -1.08 12.34 -9.89
C GLY A 133 -1.15 13.00 -8.51
N ALA A 134 -1.78 12.39 -7.51
CA ALA A 134 -1.86 12.96 -6.16
C ALA A 134 -0.47 13.11 -5.51
N ARG A 135 -0.27 14.21 -4.79
CA ARG A 135 0.96 14.50 -4.04
C ARG A 135 0.64 14.82 -2.60
N ILE A 136 1.43 14.28 -1.66
CA ILE A 136 1.35 14.59 -0.23
C ILE A 136 2.73 15.08 0.22
N LEU A 137 2.80 16.35 0.61
CA LEU A 137 4.04 17.06 0.90
C LEU A 137 4.07 17.53 2.37
N GLY A 138 5.29 17.78 2.89
CA GLY A 138 5.47 18.28 4.25
C GLY A 138 5.15 17.24 5.33
N ASP A 139 5.26 17.61 6.59
CA ASP A 139 4.89 16.79 7.74
C ASP A 139 3.44 17.09 8.11
N VAL A 140 2.54 16.22 7.65
CA VAL A 140 1.10 16.39 7.80
C VAL A 140 0.48 15.20 8.50
N SER A 141 -0.62 15.45 9.23
CA SER A 141 -1.50 14.44 9.80
C SER A 141 -2.75 14.33 8.94
N VAL A 142 -3.02 13.12 8.44
CA VAL A 142 -4.17 12.82 7.60
C VAL A 142 -4.99 11.73 8.30
N GLY A 143 -6.27 11.98 8.52
CA GLY A 143 -7.17 11.05 9.20
C GLY A 143 -7.49 9.80 8.37
N ASP A 144 -8.38 8.96 8.90
CA ASP A 144 -8.87 7.77 8.20
C ASP A 144 -9.77 8.16 7.01
N SER A 145 -9.82 7.30 6.01
CA SER A 145 -10.74 7.42 4.88
C SER A 145 -10.62 8.75 4.14
N VAL A 146 -9.39 9.20 3.89
CA VAL A 146 -9.14 10.41 3.11
C VAL A 146 -8.84 10.05 1.66
N THR A 147 -9.58 10.67 0.76
CA THR A 147 -9.34 10.61 -0.69
C THR A 147 -8.62 11.86 -1.16
N VAL A 148 -7.41 11.69 -1.69
CA VAL A 148 -6.67 12.76 -2.37
C VAL A 148 -6.99 12.68 -3.86
N GLY A 149 -7.71 13.67 -4.37
CA GLY A 149 -8.20 13.71 -5.75
C GLY A 149 -7.09 13.74 -6.79
N ALA A 150 -7.45 13.50 -8.05
CA ALA A 150 -6.48 13.46 -9.14
C ALA A 150 -5.73 14.80 -9.26
N ASN A 151 -4.39 14.72 -9.39
CA ASN A 151 -3.47 15.85 -9.47
C ASN A 151 -3.54 16.84 -8.28
N ALA A 152 -4.18 16.47 -7.19
CA ALA A 152 -4.23 17.30 -5.99
C ALA A 152 -2.89 17.30 -5.24
N VAL A 153 -2.54 18.45 -4.63
CA VAL A 153 -1.33 18.62 -3.82
C VAL A 153 -1.73 18.92 -2.39
N LEU A 154 -1.67 17.90 -1.53
CA LEU A 154 -1.95 18.02 -0.10
C LEU A 154 -0.68 18.38 0.66
N ASN A 155 -0.66 19.54 1.31
CA ASN A 155 0.47 20.08 2.06
C ASN A 155 0.09 20.59 3.47
N HIS A 156 -1.08 20.23 3.95
CA HIS A 156 -1.58 20.54 5.31
C HIS A 156 -2.36 19.34 5.87
N SER A 157 -2.59 19.36 7.17
CA SER A 157 -3.32 18.29 7.86
C SER A 157 -4.81 18.29 7.54
N VAL A 158 -5.40 17.10 7.44
CA VAL A 158 -6.81 16.89 7.07
C VAL A 158 -7.43 15.86 8.00
N GLY A 159 -8.65 16.15 8.46
CA GLY A 159 -9.44 15.20 9.26
C GLY A 159 -9.96 14.01 8.43
N SER A 160 -10.45 12.99 9.14
CA SER A 160 -11.03 11.77 8.55
C SER A 160 -12.21 12.07 7.62
N ASN A 161 -12.56 11.07 6.79
CA ASN A 161 -13.74 11.07 5.92
C ASN A 161 -13.80 12.30 5.02
N SER A 162 -12.73 12.58 4.29
CA SER A 162 -12.60 13.79 3.49
C SER A 162 -12.15 13.51 2.07
N LEU A 163 -12.84 14.09 1.09
CA LEU A 163 -12.33 14.27 -0.27
C LEU A 163 -11.62 15.62 -0.34
N VAL A 164 -10.32 15.61 -0.68
CA VAL A 164 -9.52 16.83 -0.91
C VAL A 164 -9.12 16.93 -2.36
N VAL A 165 -9.22 18.11 -2.95
CA VAL A 165 -8.92 18.37 -4.37
C VAL A 165 -8.25 19.73 -4.56
N GLY A 166 -7.48 19.87 -5.62
CA GLY A 166 -6.86 21.15 -6.02
C GLY A 166 -5.40 21.29 -5.61
N ILE A 167 -4.83 22.48 -5.86
CA ILE A 167 -3.45 22.88 -5.58
C ILE A 167 -3.46 24.30 -4.98
N PRO A 168 -3.31 24.46 -3.63
CA PRO A 168 -3.28 23.40 -2.63
C PRO A 168 -4.60 22.64 -2.54
N ALA A 169 -4.54 21.36 -2.11
CA ALA A 169 -5.74 20.54 -1.99
C ALA A 169 -6.60 21.01 -0.81
N LEU A 170 -7.85 21.32 -1.04
CA LEU A 170 -8.82 21.72 -0.02
C LEU A 170 -9.92 20.68 0.10
N LYS A 171 -10.50 20.54 1.29
CA LYS A 171 -11.64 19.67 1.53
C LYS A 171 -12.82 20.14 0.68
N LYS A 172 -13.29 19.27 -0.22
CA LYS A 172 -14.43 19.52 -1.10
C LYS A 172 -15.74 19.05 -0.49
N ARG A 173 -15.73 17.91 0.20
CA ARG A 173 -16.91 17.31 0.86
C ARG A 173 -16.46 16.25 1.86
N ASP A 174 -17.41 15.80 2.66
CA ASP A 174 -17.26 14.55 3.39
C ASP A 174 -17.28 13.38 2.41
N GLU A 175 -16.42 12.39 2.66
CA GLU A 175 -16.28 11.22 1.81
C GLU A 175 -16.09 9.99 2.71
N GLU A 176 -16.90 8.96 2.49
CA GLU A 176 -16.71 7.69 3.17
C GLU A 176 -15.47 6.96 2.65
N ALA A 177 -15.09 5.88 3.33
CA ALA A 177 -14.02 5.01 2.90
C ALA A 177 -14.17 4.58 1.44
N TRP A 178 -13.08 4.55 0.69
CA TRP A 178 -13.06 4.21 -0.73
C TRP A 178 -13.55 2.78 -1.02
N TYR A 179 -13.40 1.87 -0.07
CA TYR A 179 -13.80 0.48 -0.23
C TYR A 179 -15.31 0.31 -0.07
N LYS A 180 -15.98 0.11 -1.21
CA LYS A 180 -17.42 -0.13 -1.34
C LYS A 180 -17.66 -1.45 -2.07
N GLY A 181 -18.84 -2.03 -1.94
CA GLY A 181 -19.24 -3.25 -2.65
C GLY A 181 -18.26 -4.42 -2.42
N GLU A 182 -17.65 -4.90 -3.48
CA GLU A 182 -16.72 -6.03 -3.39
C GLU A 182 -15.49 -5.72 -2.54
N TYR A 183 -14.96 -4.50 -2.57
CA TYR A 183 -13.82 -4.12 -1.74
C TYR A 183 -14.18 -4.06 -0.26
N LEU A 184 -15.38 -3.65 0.10
CA LEU A 184 -15.87 -3.70 1.49
C LEU A 184 -15.86 -5.15 1.99
N ARG A 185 -16.41 -6.08 1.21
CA ARG A 185 -16.36 -7.52 1.54
C ARG A 185 -14.92 -8.01 1.72
N ARG A 186 -13.99 -7.59 0.85
CA ARG A 186 -12.55 -7.98 0.98
C ARG A 186 -11.95 -7.45 2.28
N VAL A 187 -12.27 -6.23 2.68
CA VAL A 187 -11.84 -5.65 3.96
C VAL A 187 -12.40 -6.46 5.13
N GLU A 188 -13.71 -6.77 5.12
CA GLU A 188 -14.35 -7.59 6.16
C GLU A 188 -13.70 -8.96 6.29
N GLU A 189 -13.38 -9.63 5.18
CA GLU A 189 -12.66 -10.91 5.20
C GLU A 189 -11.23 -10.76 5.74
N CYS A 190 -10.53 -9.67 5.44
CA CYS A 190 -9.22 -9.38 6.01
C CYS A 190 -9.30 -9.14 7.52
N GLU A 191 -10.32 -8.44 8.02
CA GLU A 191 -10.52 -8.21 9.44
C GLU A 191 -10.91 -9.50 10.19
N LYS A 192 -11.74 -10.36 9.61
CA LYS A 192 -12.01 -11.70 10.15
C LYS A 192 -10.72 -12.53 10.24
N LEU A 193 -9.89 -12.47 9.18
CA LEU A 193 -8.59 -13.14 9.20
C LEU A 193 -7.70 -12.57 10.31
N ARG A 194 -7.67 -11.26 10.52
CA ARG A 194 -6.89 -10.60 11.57
C ARG A 194 -7.19 -11.17 12.97
N LEU A 195 -8.47 -11.32 13.30
CA LEU A 195 -8.90 -11.91 14.57
C LEU A 195 -8.37 -13.34 14.78
N SER A 196 -8.14 -14.10 13.70
CA SER A 196 -7.54 -15.44 13.78
C SER A 196 -6.02 -15.42 14.02
N TYR A 197 -5.40 -14.26 13.88
CA TYR A 197 -3.96 -14.06 14.10
C TYR A 197 -3.63 -13.43 15.47
N GLU A 198 -4.62 -12.92 16.18
CA GLU A 198 -4.51 -12.51 17.58
C GLU A 198 -4.53 -13.73 18.52
#